data_dff13d319cbeae9020be5f618f89e549
#
_entry.id   dff13d319cbeae9020be5f618f89e549
#
_cell.length_a   1.000
_cell.length_b   1.000
_cell.length_c   1.000
_cell.angle_alpha   90.00
_cell.angle_beta   90.00
_cell.angle_gamma   90.00
#
_symmetry.space_group_name_H-M   'P 1'
#
loop_
_entity.id
_entity.type
_entity.pdbx_description
1 polymer ?
#
loop_
_entity_poly.entity_id
_entity_poly.type
_entity_poly.pdbx_seq_one_letter_code
_entity_poly.pdbx_strand_id
1 'polypeptide(L)'
;MSKYYLKAGYDIESLKFCKTEDAIVVDIPMLLHGKLNYGLEHVKNLLRSHNIFPSELGFDILTLATMVYLADTRIARLIHGQDSWTREIVIQLPVSDVDLWNKQITTVERMLKFLTGDLWGFEFVKRNWSFEQNEKAEEKTALYSRASLFSGGMDSLISTINLM
;
A
#
# COMPACT_ATOMS: atom_id res chain seq x y z
N MET A 1 11.90 19.20 -12.73
CA MET A 1 10.81 18.32 -12.24
C MET A 1 11.39 17.48 -11.13
N SER A 2 10.74 17.39 -9.97
CA SER A 2 11.30 16.59 -8.87
C SER A 2 10.66 15.21 -8.89
N LYS A 3 11.48 14.17 -9.05
CA LYS A 3 11.09 12.79 -8.87
C LYS A 3 10.93 12.51 -7.37
N TYR A 4 9.85 11.81 -6.99
CA TYR A 4 9.65 11.38 -5.62
C TYR A 4 10.09 9.93 -5.45
N TYR A 5 10.90 9.68 -4.43
CA TYR A 5 11.35 8.36 -4.05
C TYR A 5 10.90 8.04 -2.62
N LEU A 6 9.87 7.22 -2.49
CA LEU A 6 9.24 6.88 -1.23
C LEU A 6 9.75 5.53 -0.74
N LYS A 7 10.42 5.50 0.39
CA LYS A 7 10.93 4.28 1.02
C LYS A 7 10.05 3.87 2.18
N ALA A 8 9.36 2.77 2.04
CA ALA A 8 8.64 2.16 3.14
C ALA A 8 9.61 1.35 4.02
N GLY A 9 9.54 1.51 5.33
CA GLY A 9 10.36 0.74 6.26
C GLY A 9 9.60 0.40 7.54
N TYR A 10 9.81 -0.81 8.04
CA TYR A 10 9.23 -1.27 9.31
C TYR A 10 10.14 -0.97 10.50
N ASP A 11 11.40 -0.68 10.23
CA ASP A 11 12.46 -0.28 11.17
C ASP A 11 12.71 1.23 11.20
N ILE A 12 11.99 2.00 10.36
CA ILE A 12 12.08 3.46 10.33
C ILE A 12 11.29 4.04 11.52
N GLU A 13 11.96 4.78 12.38
CA GLU A 13 11.36 5.36 13.60
C GLU A 13 10.60 6.66 13.34
N SER A 14 10.94 7.41 12.30
CA SER A 14 10.34 8.71 12.00
C SER A 14 10.35 9.03 10.52
N LEU A 15 9.39 9.86 10.09
CA LEU A 15 9.36 10.41 8.76
C LEU A 15 10.59 11.28 8.52
N LYS A 16 11.36 11.01 7.46
CA LYS A 16 12.52 11.79 7.07
C LYS A 16 12.39 12.24 5.62
N PHE A 17 12.83 13.46 5.37
CA PHE A 17 12.88 14.05 4.03
C PHE A 17 14.32 14.38 3.69
N CYS A 18 14.77 13.98 2.51
CA CYS A 18 16.05 14.35 1.96
C CYS A 18 15.84 14.81 0.51
N LYS A 19 16.24 16.03 0.19
CA LYS A 19 16.22 16.54 -1.17
C LYS A 19 17.61 16.38 -1.77
N THR A 20 17.69 15.63 -2.87
CA THR A 20 18.88 15.51 -3.73
C THR A 20 18.72 16.37 -4.99
N GLU A 21 19.74 16.41 -5.87
CA GLU A 21 19.65 17.13 -7.14
C GLU A 21 18.54 16.56 -8.03
N ASP A 22 18.33 15.24 -8.03
CA ASP A 22 17.44 14.54 -8.95
C ASP A 22 16.09 14.15 -8.32
N ALA A 23 16.02 14.01 -7.01
CA ALA A 23 14.83 13.47 -6.33
C ALA A 23 14.57 14.04 -4.94
N ILE A 24 13.33 13.94 -4.52
CA ILE A 24 12.91 14.10 -3.13
C ILE A 24 12.72 12.71 -2.54
N VAL A 25 13.61 12.31 -1.64
CA VAL A 25 13.55 11.01 -0.96
C VAL A 25 12.79 11.16 0.33
N VAL A 26 11.80 10.27 0.57
CA VAL A 26 10.98 10.27 1.78
C VAL A 26 11.01 8.87 2.39
N ASP A 27 11.58 8.76 3.58
CA ASP A 27 11.54 7.53 4.37
C ASP A 27 10.23 7.49 5.17
N ILE A 28 9.41 6.47 4.94
CA ILE A 28 8.06 6.35 5.52
C ILE A 28 8.03 5.16 6.47
N PRO A 29 7.86 5.43 7.78
CA PRO A 29 7.72 4.37 8.77
C PRO A 29 6.35 3.70 8.64
N MET A 30 6.33 2.38 8.48
CA MET A 30 5.11 1.59 8.29
C MET A 30 4.48 1.10 9.59
N LEU A 31 5.27 1.01 10.67
CA LEU A 31 4.82 0.62 12.01
C LEU A 31 5.04 1.78 12.97
N LEU A 32 4.20 2.79 12.92
CA LEU A 32 4.24 3.87 13.91
C LEU A 32 3.11 3.73 14.93
N HIS A 33 3.53 3.65 16.18
CA HIS A 33 2.70 3.99 17.33
C HIS A 33 2.75 5.51 17.50
N GLY A 34 1.66 6.24 17.24
CA GLY A 34 1.57 7.65 17.57
C GLY A 34 1.09 8.60 16.45
N LYS A 35 1.77 9.73 16.28
CA LYS A 35 1.27 10.92 15.55
C LYS A 35 1.06 10.77 14.03
N LEU A 36 1.62 9.73 13.40
CA LEU A 36 1.47 9.49 11.95
C LEU A 36 0.57 8.27 11.74
N ASN A 37 -0.73 8.47 11.81
CA ASN A 37 -1.70 7.43 11.54
C ASN A 37 -2.03 7.43 10.04
N TYR A 38 -1.46 6.49 9.29
CA TYR A 38 -1.78 6.26 7.88
C TYR A 38 -3.04 5.41 7.68
N GLY A 39 -3.73 5.07 8.74
CA GLY A 39 -4.87 4.18 8.70
C GLY A 39 -4.51 2.68 8.70
N LEU A 40 -3.26 2.31 8.48
CA LEU A 40 -2.82 0.91 8.43
C LEU A 40 -3.09 0.16 9.75
N GLU A 41 -2.77 0.79 10.89
CA GLU A 41 -3.03 0.19 12.20
C GLU A 41 -4.53 0.08 12.49
N HIS A 42 -5.32 1.07 12.05
CA HIS A 42 -6.77 0.99 12.15
C HIS A 42 -7.34 -0.18 11.34
N VAL A 43 -6.89 -0.36 10.09
CA VAL A 43 -7.29 -1.47 9.23
C VAL A 43 -6.88 -2.81 9.84
N LYS A 44 -5.65 -2.94 10.36
CA LYS A 44 -5.19 -4.15 11.07
C LYS A 44 -6.10 -4.48 12.26
N ASN A 45 -6.40 -3.50 13.12
CA ASN A 45 -7.26 -3.70 14.27
C ASN A 45 -8.69 -4.06 13.87
N LEU A 46 -9.21 -3.47 12.80
CA LEU A 46 -10.53 -3.82 12.26
C LEU A 46 -10.55 -5.27 11.75
N LEU A 47 -9.54 -5.69 10.97
CA LEU A 47 -9.41 -7.06 10.50
C LEU A 47 -9.32 -8.04 11.67
N ARG A 48 -8.50 -7.75 12.68
CA ARG A 48 -8.39 -8.57 13.90
C ARG A 48 -9.70 -8.69 14.67
N SER A 49 -10.46 -7.59 14.82
CA SER A 49 -11.75 -7.62 15.53
C SER A 49 -12.77 -8.53 14.84
N HIS A 50 -12.60 -8.79 13.56
CA HIS A 50 -13.41 -9.72 12.77
C HIS A 50 -12.74 -11.10 12.56
N ASN A 51 -11.63 -11.40 13.26
CA ASN A 51 -10.84 -12.61 13.10
C ASN A 51 -10.35 -12.84 11.64
N ILE A 52 -10.06 -11.76 10.92
CA ILE A 52 -9.49 -11.80 9.59
C ILE A 52 -8.00 -11.52 9.68
N PHE A 53 -7.19 -12.50 9.31
CA PHE A 53 -5.73 -12.41 9.30
C PHE A 53 -5.25 -12.47 7.86
N PRO A 54 -4.71 -11.37 7.31
CA PRO A 54 -4.19 -11.39 5.95
C PRO A 54 -2.97 -12.32 5.87
N SER A 55 -2.88 -13.04 4.76
CA SER A 55 -1.66 -13.75 4.40
C SER A 55 -0.50 -12.78 4.20
N GLU A 56 0.74 -13.30 4.09
CA GLU A 56 1.92 -12.48 3.79
C GLU A 56 1.72 -11.62 2.52
N LEU A 57 1.16 -12.22 1.47
CA LEU A 57 0.83 -11.49 0.24
C LEU A 57 -0.29 -10.46 0.45
N GLY A 58 -1.31 -10.81 1.23
CA GLY A 58 -2.39 -9.88 1.59
C GLY A 58 -1.88 -8.67 2.36
N PHE A 59 -0.90 -8.88 3.24
CA PHE A 59 -0.23 -7.80 3.95
C PHE A 59 0.64 -6.93 3.02
N ASP A 60 1.35 -7.54 2.07
CA ASP A 60 2.12 -6.81 1.06
C ASP A 60 1.19 -5.90 0.20
N ILE A 61 0.02 -6.42 -0.22
CA ILE A 61 -0.99 -5.62 -0.95
C ILE A 61 -1.50 -4.45 -0.10
N LEU A 62 -1.78 -4.69 1.18
CA LEU A 62 -2.25 -3.65 2.09
C LEU A 62 -1.22 -2.53 2.26
N THR A 63 0.06 -2.88 2.40
CA THR A 63 1.13 -1.90 2.52
C THR A 63 1.39 -1.16 1.21
N LEU A 64 1.31 -1.84 0.06
CA LEU A 64 1.37 -1.21 -1.26
C LEU A 64 0.25 -0.18 -1.43
N ALA A 65 -1.00 -0.58 -1.13
CA ALA A 65 -2.15 0.32 -1.22
C ALA A 65 -2.01 1.54 -0.31
N THR A 66 -1.47 1.35 0.90
CA THR A 66 -1.18 2.45 1.83
C THR A 66 -0.15 3.42 1.27
N MET A 67 0.94 2.92 0.68
CA MET A 67 1.98 3.76 0.08
C MET A 67 1.47 4.54 -1.13
N VAL A 68 0.69 3.89 -2.00
CA VAL A 68 0.05 4.55 -3.15
C VAL A 68 -0.91 5.63 -2.69
N TYR A 69 -1.76 5.35 -1.69
CA TYR A 69 -2.68 6.34 -1.12
C TYR A 69 -1.95 7.54 -0.52
N LEU A 70 -0.86 7.32 0.21
CA LEU A 70 -0.04 8.38 0.77
C LEU A 70 0.58 9.25 -0.34
N ALA A 71 1.16 8.62 -1.36
CA ALA A 71 1.73 9.33 -2.50
C ALA A 71 0.68 10.18 -3.22
N ASP A 72 -0.48 9.58 -3.51
CA ASP A 72 -1.53 10.27 -4.27
C ASP A 72 -2.13 11.44 -3.49
N THR A 73 -2.33 11.31 -2.18
CA THR A 73 -2.98 12.33 -1.35
C THR A 73 -2.04 13.39 -0.81
N ARG A 74 -0.72 13.11 -0.68
CA ARG A 74 0.24 14.01 -0.03
C ARG A 74 1.18 14.73 -1.00
N ILE A 75 1.39 14.21 -2.21
CA ILE A 75 2.22 14.86 -3.22
C ILE A 75 1.32 15.71 -4.13
N ALA A 76 1.33 17.02 -3.93
CA ALA A 76 0.47 17.93 -4.66
C ALA A 76 0.87 18.02 -6.15
N ARG A 77 -0.06 17.74 -7.07
CA ARG A 77 0.15 17.78 -8.52
C ARG A 77 0.55 19.17 -9.02
N LEU A 78 -0.12 20.21 -8.52
CA LEU A 78 0.15 21.60 -8.90
C LEU A 78 1.58 22.05 -8.63
N ILE A 79 2.23 21.48 -7.61
CA ILE A 79 3.57 21.88 -7.18
C ILE A 79 4.64 20.96 -7.78
N HIS A 80 4.34 19.67 -7.93
CA HIS A 80 5.33 18.62 -8.20
C HIS A 80 5.11 17.89 -9.54
N GLY A 81 3.95 18.09 -10.18
CA GLY A 81 3.63 17.46 -11.45
C GLY A 81 4.29 18.14 -12.63
N GLN A 82 4.58 17.41 -13.69
CA GLN A 82 4.88 17.95 -15.00
C GLN A 82 3.60 18.58 -15.55
N ASP A 83 3.70 19.82 -16.02
CA ASP A 83 2.54 20.60 -16.47
C ASP A 83 1.40 20.66 -15.44
N SER A 84 1.76 20.62 -14.14
CA SER A 84 0.84 20.56 -12.99
C SER A 84 -0.10 19.34 -12.99
N TRP A 85 0.25 18.30 -13.72
CA TRP A 85 -0.60 17.11 -13.84
C TRP A 85 0.12 15.80 -13.51
N THR A 86 1.13 15.40 -14.26
CA THR A 86 1.80 14.09 -14.13
C THR A 86 2.95 14.16 -13.13
N ARG A 87 2.95 13.31 -12.12
CA ARG A 87 4.04 13.14 -11.16
C ARG A 87 4.88 11.92 -11.53
N GLU A 88 6.16 11.94 -11.18
CA GLU A 88 7.04 10.78 -11.24
C GLU A 88 7.30 10.29 -9.82
N ILE A 89 6.83 9.08 -9.51
CA ILE A 89 6.82 8.52 -8.15
C ILE A 89 7.42 7.12 -8.19
N VAL A 90 8.46 6.90 -7.39
CA VAL A 90 9.03 5.56 -7.17
C VAL A 90 8.76 5.15 -5.73
N ILE A 91 8.31 3.91 -5.53
CA ILE A 91 8.06 3.33 -4.22
C ILE A 91 9.00 2.15 -4.01
N GLN A 92 9.84 2.23 -2.98
CA GLN A 92 10.57 1.09 -2.45
C GLN A 92 9.73 0.44 -1.36
N LEU A 93 9.38 -0.84 -1.55
CA LEU A 93 8.48 -1.56 -0.66
C LEU A 93 9.09 -2.89 -0.20
N PRO A 94 9.21 -3.13 1.13
CA PRO A 94 9.55 -4.44 1.67
C PRO A 94 8.38 -5.42 1.50
N VAL A 95 8.65 -6.55 0.83
CA VAL A 95 7.65 -7.59 0.51
C VAL A 95 8.11 -8.98 0.94
N SER A 96 7.16 -9.89 1.06
CA SER A 96 7.41 -11.27 1.45
C SER A 96 8.13 -12.08 0.36
N ASP A 97 7.75 -11.88 -0.91
CA ASP A 97 8.29 -12.57 -2.09
C ASP A 97 8.67 -11.57 -3.19
N VAL A 98 9.95 -11.23 -3.27
CA VAL A 98 10.49 -10.25 -4.23
C VAL A 98 10.34 -10.74 -5.67
N ASP A 99 10.52 -12.03 -5.93
CA ASP A 99 10.46 -12.59 -7.29
C ASP A 99 9.03 -12.57 -7.82
N LEU A 100 8.05 -12.87 -6.97
CA LEU A 100 6.63 -12.77 -7.30
C LEU A 100 6.28 -11.33 -7.70
N TRP A 101 6.65 -10.36 -6.87
CA TRP A 101 6.35 -8.96 -7.10
C TRP A 101 7.06 -8.38 -8.33
N ASN A 102 8.32 -8.75 -8.56
CA ASN A 102 9.05 -8.33 -9.75
C ASN A 102 8.42 -8.84 -11.06
N LYS A 103 7.81 -10.03 -11.06
CA LYS A 103 7.05 -10.53 -12.21
C LYS A 103 5.79 -9.70 -12.50
N GLN A 104 5.24 -9.01 -11.49
CA GLN A 104 4.01 -8.23 -11.61
C GLN A 104 4.25 -6.72 -11.74
N ILE A 105 5.49 -6.25 -11.69
CA ILE A 105 5.84 -4.83 -11.66
C ILE A 105 5.16 -4.04 -12.78
N THR A 106 5.25 -4.51 -14.01
CA THR A 106 4.65 -3.86 -15.18
C THR A 106 3.12 -3.79 -15.09
N THR A 107 2.49 -4.83 -14.50
CA THR A 107 1.03 -4.86 -14.31
C THR A 107 0.61 -3.79 -13.32
N VAL A 108 1.31 -3.68 -12.18
CA VAL A 108 1.04 -2.70 -11.13
C VAL A 108 1.25 -1.28 -11.65
N GLU A 109 2.36 -1.01 -12.34
CA GLU A 109 2.68 0.29 -12.92
C GLU A 109 1.62 0.73 -13.95
N ARG A 110 1.23 -0.16 -14.85
CA ARG A 110 0.18 0.13 -15.84
C ARG A 110 -1.17 0.40 -15.21
N MET A 111 -1.56 -0.38 -14.22
CA MET A 111 -2.81 -0.19 -13.47
C MET A 111 -2.83 1.19 -12.80
N LEU A 112 -1.78 1.54 -12.08
CA LEU A 112 -1.71 2.81 -11.38
C LEU A 112 -1.61 4.01 -12.33
N LYS A 113 -0.85 3.87 -13.43
CA LYS A 113 -0.81 4.89 -14.48
C LYS A 113 -2.20 5.14 -15.07
N PHE A 114 -2.96 4.08 -15.33
CA PHE A 114 -4.34 4.20 -15.84
C PHE A 114 -5.25 4.90 -14.83
N LEU A 115 -5.15 4.57 -13.54
CA LEU A 115 -6.00 5.13 -12.49
C LEU A 115 -5.66 6.59 -12.14
N THR A 116 -4.38 6.98 -12.20
CA THR A 116 -3.92 8.26 -11.65
C THR A 116 -3.37 9.22 -12.70
N GLY A 117 -2.94 8.73 -13.86
CA GLY A 117 -2.22 9.50 -14.86
C GLY A 117 -0.76 9.77 -14.52
N ASP A 118 -0.25 9.27 -13.39
CA ASP A 118 1.14 9.45 -12.95
C ASP A 118 2.07 8.37 -13.50
N LEU A 119 3.37 8.64 -13.47
CA LEU A 119 4.43 7.68 -13.78
C LEU A 119 4.88 7.00 -12.48
N TRP A 120 4.53 5.74 -12.35
CA TRP A 120 4.87 4.92 -11.19
C TRP A 120 6.05 4.01 -11.50
N GLY A 121 6.94 3.86 -10.52
CA GLY A 121 8.01 2.86 -10.51
C GLY A 121 8.06 2.16 -9.15
N PHE A 122 8.50 0.91 -9.14
CA PHE A 122 8.58 0.09 -7.92
C PHE A 122 9.94 -0.57 -7.77
N GLU A 123 10.43 -0.60 -6.53
CA GLU A 123 11.58 -1.39 -6.10
C GLU A 123 11.15 -2.28 -4.95
N PHE A 124 11.06 -3.58 -5.20
CA PHE A 124 10.71 -4.54 -4.16
C PHE A 124 11.96 -5.06 -3.47
N VAL A 125 11.98 -4.98 -2.14
CA VAL A 125 13.06 -5.49 -1.29
C VAL A 125 12.55 -6.56 -0.35
N LYS A 126 13.43 -7.47 0.11
CA LYS A 126 13.01 -8.54 1.02
C LYS A 126 12.63 -7.97 2.38
N ARG A 127 11.43 -8.32 2.86
CA ARG A 127 10.99 -8.06 4.22
C ARG A 127 11.66 -9.03 5.18
N ASN A 128 12.24 -8.53 6.26
CA ASN A 128 13.05 -9.32 7.19
C ASN A 128 12.24 -10.03 8.29
N TRP A 129 10.93 -9.80 8.36
CA TRP A 129 10.05 -10.44 9.33
C TRP A 129 8.77 -10.96 8.63
N SER A 130 8.11 -11.94 9.28
CA SER A 130 6.85 -12.50 8.81
C SER A 130 5.68 -11.91 9.59
N PHE A 131 4.64 -11.50 8.88
CA PHE A 131 3.40 -11.01 9.48
C PHE A 131 2.67 -12.14 10.21
N GLU A 132 2.56 -13.30 9.59
CA GLU A 132 1.88 -14.48 10.13
C GLU A 132 2.53 -15.02 11.41
N GLN A 133 3.86 -14.92 11.54
CA GLN A 133 4.60 -15.39 12.72
C GLN A 133 4.41 -14.47 13.94
N ASN A 134 4.17 -13.21 13.72
CA ASN A 134 4.01 -12.21 14.78
C ASN A 134 2.56 -12.05 15.25
N GLU A 135 1.62 -12.60 14.48
CA GLU A 135 0.19 -12.52 14.80
C GLU A 135 -0.36 -13.95 14.94
N LYS A 136 -0.24 -14.52 16.14
CA LYS A 136 -0.92 -15.77 16.45
C LYS A 136 -2.42 -15.54 16.38
N ALA A 137 -3.07 -16.13 15.37
CA ALA A 137 -4.51 -16.24 15.36
C ALA A 137 -4.92 -17.07 16.59
N GLU A 138 -5.71 -16.52 17.49
CA GLU A 138 -6.55 -17.37 18.34
C GLU A 138 -7.40 -18.20 17.37
N GLU A 139 -7.52 -19.50 17.61
CA GLU A 139 -8.20 -20.51 16.76
C GLU A 139 -9.71 -20.24 16.56
N LYS A 140 -10.10 -19.02 16.29
CA LYS A 140 -11.48 -18.72 15.89
C LYS A 140 -11.51 -18.70 14.37
N THR A 141 -11.92 -19.81 13.79
CA THR A 141 -12.25 -19.93 12.37
C THR A 141 -13.09 -18.73 11.92
N ALA A 142 -12.58 -18.00 10.92
CA ALA A 142 -13.36 -16.94 10.30
C ALA A 142 -14.67 -17.54 9.77
N LEU A 143 -15.81 -16.99 10.20
CA LEU A 143 -17.14 -17.44 9.79
C LEU A 143 -17.46 -17.09 8.32
N TYR A 144 -16.57 -16.36 7.67
CA TYR A 144 -16.80 -15.80 6.34
C TYR A 144 -15.88 -16.46 5.32
N SER A 145 -16.46 -17.03 4.27
CA SER A 145 -15.72 -17.59 3.13
C SER A 145 -15.50 -16.57 2.01
N ARG A 146 -16.27 -15.47 2.01
CA ARG A 146 -16.24 -14.45 0.96
C ARG A 146 -16.50 -13.07 1.55
N ALA A 147 -15.98 -12.04 0.89
CA ALA A 147 -16.27 -10.64 1.20
C ALA A 147 -16.57 -9.88 -0.10
N SER A 148 -17.53 -8.95 -0.05
CA SER A 148 -17.87 -8.08 -1.16
C SER A 148 -17.98 -6.63 -0.68
N LEU A 149 -17.51 -5.69 -1.51
CA LEU A 149 -17.74 -4.27 -1.28
C LEU A 149 -19.13 -3.89 -1.77
N PHE A 150 -19.96 -3.35 -0.88
CA PHE A 150 -21.31 -2.91 -1.20
C PHE A 150 -21.40 -1.39 -1.14
N SER A 151 -21.33 -0.74 -2.31
CA SER A 151 -21.38 0.73 -2.43
C SER A 151 -22.81 1.28 -2.60
N GLY A 152 -23.82 0.39 -2.69
CA GLY A 152 -25.20 0.77 -3.00
C GLY A 152 -25.48 0.95 -4.50
N GLY A 153 -24.48 0.82 -5.37
CA GLY A 153 -24.65 0.83 -6.81
C GLY A 153 -25.10 -0.53 -7.40
N MET A 154 -25.60 -0.54 -8.63
CA MET A 154 -26.10 -1.72 -9.31
C MET A 154 -25.05 -2.83 -9.42
N ASP A 155 -23.80 -2.49 -9.75
CA ASP A 155 -22.69 -3.46 -9.90
C ASP A 155 -22.36 -4.17 -8.59
N SER A 156 -22.37 -3.44 -7.47
CA SER A 156 -22.13 -4.03 -6.15
C SER A 156 -23.30 -4.93 -5.72
N LEU A 157 -24.54 -4.61 -6.11
CA LEU A 157 -25.70 -5.45 -5.87
C LEU A 157 -25.61 -6.76 -6.67
N ILE A 158 -25.31 -6.68 -7.96
CA ILE A 158 -25.13 -7.86 -8.83
C ILE A 158 -23.99 -8.75 -8.29
N SER A 159 -22.87 -8.16 -7.91
CA SER A 159 -21.75 -8.90 -7.32
C SER A 159 -22.15 -9.63 -6.05
N THR A 160 -22.94 -8.99 -5.17
CA THR A 160 -23.43 -9.61 -3.95
C THR A 160 -24.39 -10.78 -4.23
N ILE A 161 -25.32 -10.62 -5.16
CA ILE A 161 -26.25 -11.69 -5.56
C ILE A 161 -25.48 -12.90 -6.12
N ASN A 162 -24.42 -12.68 -6.91
CA ASN A 162 -23.61 -13.77 -7.47
C ASN A 162 -22.75 -14.49 -6.42
N LEU A 163 -22.62 -13.95 -5.21
CA LEU A 163 -21.91 -14.59 -4.10
C LEU A 163 -22.82 -15.44 -3.21
N MET A 164 -24.12 -15.27 -3.31
CA MET A 164 -25.13 -16.05 -2.59
C MET A 164 -25.35 -17.39 -3.26
#